data_42be957e47a0b0c5123e37490ace0351
#
_entry.id   42be957e47a0b0c5123e37490ace0351
#
_cell.length_a   1.000
_cell.length_b   1.000
_cell.length_c   1.000
_cell.angle_alpha   90.00
_cell.angle_beta   90.00
_cell.angle_gamma   90.00
#
_symmetry.space_group_name_H-M   'P 1'
#
loop_
_entity.id
_entity.type
_entity.pdbx_description
1 polymer ?
#
loop_
_entity_poly.entity_id
_entity_poly.type
_entity_poly.pdbx_seq_one_letter_code
_entity_poly.pdbx_strand_id
1 'polypeptide(L)'
;CLYLIMSVLQIVKMGHPILRKKALSVKNFSGLEKLISDMKETLSFIGASGLAAPQVLVNKRIIVYRLNKNRIPKTAKIKVIPWTIMINPEIKPLNKEKILFWERCLSIPGLHGKVPRYKEILVRYQNLEKQIVEHKASSTWAALIQHEMDHLEGVLYPMRMKDHSKFGYNDTPGDIALEAFKNNTSIDPLFLDLVKKCPKNKLTT
;
A
#
# COMPACT_ATOMS: atom_id res chain seq x y z
N CYS A 1 29.92 11.53 17.11
CA CYS A 1 28.75 10.70 16.83
C CYS A 1 27.61 11.62 16.40
N LEU A 2 27.39 11.80 15.09
CA LEU A 2 26.16 12.40 14.59
C LEU A 2 25.04 11.40 14.87
N TYR A 3 24.18 11.71 15.82
CA TYR A 3 22.87 11.07 15.95
C TYR A 3 22.10 11.42 14.66
N LEU A 4 22.00 10.48 13.74
CA LEU A 4 20.98 10.52 12.70
C LEU A 4 19.64 10.55 13.41
N ILE A 5 19.04 11.74 13.55
CA ILE A 5 17.67 11.89 14.00
C ILE A 5 16.83 11.21 12.91
N MET A 6 16.38 10.00 13.17
CA MET A 6 15.47 9.30 12.28
C MET A 6 14.17 10.11 12.18
N SER A 7 13.89 10.65 11.01
CA SER A 7 12.68 11.42 10.74
C SER A 7 11.50 10.50 10.40
N VAL A 8 11.08 9.67 11.36
CA VAL A 8 9.88 8.85 11.19
C VAL A 8 8.65 9.75 11.28
N LEU A 9 7.93 9.84 10.16
CA LEU A 9 6.74 10.66 10.06
C LEU A 9 5.54 9.99 10.75
N GLN A 10 4.70 10.80 11.38
CA GLN A 10 3.44 10.33 11.94
C GLN A 10 2.46 9.96 10.83
N ILE A 11 1.91 8.76 10.88
CA ILE A 11 0.86 8.31 9.96
C ILE A 11 -0.51 8.60 10.56
N VAL A 12 -1.32 9.36 9.83
CA VAL A 12 -2.69 9.65 10.23
C VAL A 12 -3.62 8.48 9.95
N LYS A 13 -4.58 8.28 10.83
CA LYS A 13 -5.54 7.18 10.77
C LYS A 13 -6.83 7.58 10.06
N MET A 14 -7.56 6.58 9.59
CA MET A 14 -8.91 6.71 9.06
C MET A 14 -9.78 7.57 10.00
N GLY A 15 -10.52 8.52 9.41
CA GLY A 15 -11.25 9.56 10.12
C GLY A 15 -10.61 10.94 9.96
N HIS A 16 -9.29 11.03 9.77
CA HIS A 16 -8.64 12.31 9.54
C HIS A 16 -9.08 12.93 8.18
N PRO A 17 -9.47 14.23 8.14
CA PRO A 17 -10.07 14.84 6.94
C PRO A 17 -9.16 14.82 5.70
N ILE A 18 -7.83 14.86 5.87
CA ILE A 18 -6.89 14.84 4.75
C ILE A 18 -7.00 13.55 3.90
N LEU A 19 -7.33 12.42 4.54
CA LEU A 19 -7.46 11.12 3.86
C LEU A 19 -8.72 11.03 2.98
N ARG A 20 -9.60 12.03 3.04
CA ARG A 20 -10.81 12.14 2.21
C ARG A 20 -10.70 13.22 1.14
N LYS A 21 -9.58 13.94 1.11
CA LYS A 21 -9.33 15.00 0.13
C LYS A 21 -8.56 14.45 -1.06
N LYS A 22 -8.94 14.91 -2.25
CA LYS A 22 -8.10 14.69 -3.44
C LYS A 22 -6.79 15.44 -3.29
N ALA A 23 -5.67 14.75 -3.47
CA ALA A 23 -4.35 15.33 -3.36
C ALA A 23 -4.05 16.29 -4.52
N LEU A 24 -3.35 17.37 -4.21
CA LEU A 24 -3.01 18.42 -5.17
C LEU A 24 -1.78 18.02 -6.00
N SER A 25 -1.82 18.38 -7.27
CA SER A 25 -0.68 18.17 -8.16
C SER A 25 0.53 18.97 -7.70
N VAL A 26 1.68 18.35 -7.79
CA VAL A 26 2.97 18.98 -7.50
C VAL A 26 3.38 19.84 -8.68
N LYS A 27 3.43 21.15 -8.49
CA LYS A 27 3.92 22.12 -9.49
C LYS A 27 5.38 22.49 -9.24
N ASN A 28 5.76 22.64 -7.98
CA ASN A 28 7.13 22.93 -7.56
C ASN A 28 7.76 21.69 -6.91
N PHE A 29 8.91 21.27 -7.41
CA PHE A 29 9.67 20.10 -6.96
C PHE A 29 10.74 20.46 -5.92
N SER A 30 10.99 21.75 -5.68
CA SER A 30 11.96 22.17 -4.67
C SER A 30 11.58 21.69 -3.29
N GLY A 31 12.55 21.10 -2.57
CA GLY A 31 12.38 20.61 -1.19
C GLY A 31 11.61 19.31 -1.06
N LEU A 32 11.34 18.60 -2.16
CA LEU A 32 10.69 17.28 -2.10
C LEU A 32 11.63 16.19 -1.60
N GLU A 33 12.94 16.36 -1.78
CA GLU A 33 13.95 15.36 -1.43
C GLU A 33 13.88 14.99 0.04
N LYS A 34 13.74 15.99 0.93
CA LYS A 34 13.60 15.74 2.36
C LYS A 34 12.32 14.97 2.68
N LEU A 35 11.18 15.38 2.17
CA LEU A 35 9.92 14.67 2.38
C LEU A 35 10.01 13.23 1.91
N ILE A 36 10.58 12.99 0.73
CA ILE A 36 10.73 11.67 0.15
C ILE A 36 11.69 10.80 0.97
N SER A 37 12.78 11.39 1.48
CA SER A 37 13.70 10.71 2.40
C SER A 37 12.97 10.29 3.67
N ASP A 38 12.23 11.19 4.32
CA ASP A 38 11.48 10.92 5.53
C ASP A 38 10.39 9.86 5.30
N MET A 39 9.71 9.87 4.16
CA MET A 39 8.75 8.83 3.76
C MET A 39 9.41 7.46 3.58
N LYS A 40 10.61 7.39 2.98
CA LYS A 40 11.39 6.15 2.83
C LYS A 40 11.84 5.60 4.18
N GLU A 41 12.32 6.48 5.08
CA GLU A 41 12.71 6.10 6.45
C GLU A 41 11.51 5.55 7.21
N THR A 42 10.37 6.25 7.14
CA THR A 42 9.12 5.81 7.77
C THR A 42 8.70 4.43 7.28
N LEU A 43 8.71 4.19 5.96
CA LEU A 43 8.42 2.87 5.39
C LEU A 43 9.41 1.80 5.83
N SER A 44 10.70 2.15 5.92
CA SER A 44 11.74 1.22 6.36
C SER A 44 11.58 0.85 7.83
N PHE A 45 11.28 1.82 8.68
CA PHE A 45 11.04 1.63 10.11
C PHE A 45 9.83 0.75 10.39
N ILE A 46 8.71 1.03 9.72
CA ILE A 46 7.46 0.27 9.88
C ILE A 46 7.54 -1.10 9.17
N GLY A 47 8.42 -1.23 8.18
CA GLY A 47 8.53 -2.42 7.36
C GLY A 47 7.39 -2.53 6.33
N ALA A 48 6.79 -1.44 5.86
CA ALA A 48 5.73 -1.44 4.86
C ALA A 48 6.24 -1.28 3.43
N SER A 49 5.36 -1.50 2.44
CA SER A 49 5.71 -1.49 1.02
C SER A 49 5.41 -0.18 0.32
N GLY A 50 4.39 0.56 0.72
CA GLY A 50 3.96 1.81 0.08
C GLY A 50 3.46 2.84 1.07
N LEU A 51 3.53 4.11 0.67
CA LEU A 51 3.09 5.27 1.44
C LEU A 51 2.76 6.42 0.49
N ALA A 52 1.57 6.97 0.64
CA ALA A 52 1.16 8.19 -0.05
C ALA A 52 1.29 9.42 0.84
N ALA A 53 1.68 10.55 0.28
CA ALA A 53 1.92 11.78 1.04
C ALA A 53 0.72 12.26 1.89
N PRO A 54 -0.55 12.08 1.50
CA PRO A 54 -1.68 12.41 2.38
C PRO A 54 -1.68 11.65 3.72
N GLN A 55 -1.11 10.46 3.77
CA GLN A 55 -1.02 9.66 5.01
C GLN A 55 -0.06 10.29 6.04
N VAL A 56 0.82 11.18 5.62
CA VAL A 56 1.76 11.93 6.46
C VAL A 56 1.46 13.44 6.45
N LEU A 57 0.19 13.81 6.32
CA LEU A 57 -0.33 15.19 6.39
C LEU A 57 0.12 16.10 5.22
N VAL A 58 0.67 15.57 4.16
CA VAL A 58 1.10 16.35 3.00
C VAL A 58 0.11 16.15 1.85
N ASN A 59 -0.72 17.17 1.57
CA ASN A 59 -1.74 17.10 0.50
C ASN A 59 -1.14 17.29 -0.89
N LYS A 60 -0.22 16.39 -1.30
CA LYS A 60 0.43 16.38 -2.61
C LYS A 60 0.32 15.01 -3.26
N ARG A 61 0.27 14.98 -4.60
CA ARG A 61 0.26 13.74 -5.38
C ARG A 61 1.66 13.12 -5.43
N ILE A 62 2.06 12.49 -4.34
CA ILE A 62 3.34 11.81 -4.20
C ILE A 62 3.08 10.43 -3.57
N ILE A 63 3.71 9.42 -4.17
CA ILE A 63 3.74 8.04 -3.68
C ILE A 63 5.20 7.60 -3.61
N VAL A 64 5.55 6.92 -2.51
CA VAL A 64 6.83 6.24 -2.35
C VAL A 64 6.56 4.77 -2.06
N TYR A 65 7.20 3.87 -2.81
CA TYR A 65 7.05 2.44 -2.56
C TYR A 65 8.29 1.65 -2.95
N ARG A 66 8.36 0.43 -2.44
CA ARG A 66 9.30 -0.61 -2.84
C ARG A 66 8.67 -1.98 -2.61
N LEU A 67 9.18 -3.01 -3.28
CA LEU A 67 8.81 -4.38 -3.00
C LEU A 67 10.07 -5.21 -2.79
N ASN A 68 10.39 -5.46 -1.53
CA ASN A 68 11.56 -6.23 -1.12
C ASN A 68 11.32 -7.74 -1.30
N LYS A 69 12.40 -8.51 -1.40
CA LYS A 69 12.36 -9.96 -1.54
C LYS A 69 11.56 -10.66 -0.42
N ASN A 70 11.68 -10.18 0.81
CA ASN A 70 10.95 -10.71 1.97
C ASN A 70 9.45 -10.36 1.98
N ARG A 71 9.00 -9.47 1.09
CA ARG A 71 7.60 -9.08 0.88
C ARG A 71 6.98 -9.76 -0.33
N ILE A 72 7.77 -10.51 -1.10
CA ILE A 72 7.31 -11.24 -2.27
C ILE A 72 7.11 -12.69 -1.85
N PRO A 73 5.89 -13.23 -1.97
CA PRO A 73 5.65 -14.65 -1.73
C PRO A 73 6.58 -15.52 -2.60
N LYS A 74 7.12 -16.59 -2.05
CA LYS A 74 8.05 -17.48 -2.77
C LYS A 74 7.48 -18.05 -4.07
N THR A 75 6.15 -18.16 -4.14
CA THR A 75 5.40 -18.65 -5.30
C THR A 75 5.08 -17.56 -6.32
N ALA A 76 5.26 -16.28 -5.98
CA ALA A 76 4.94 -15.18 -6.88
C ALA A 76 6.09 -14.91 -7.85
N LYS A 77 5.81 -14.91 -9.15
CA LYS A 77 6.76 -14.58 -10.21
C LYS A 77 6.94 -13.05 -10.35
N ILE A 78 7.22 -12.37 -9.23
CA ILE A 78 7.40 -10.92 -9.18
C ILE A 78 8.85 -10.62 -8.85
N LYS A 79 9.46 -9.71 -9.60
CA LYS A 79 10.80 -9.21 -9.31
C LYS A 79 10.79 -8.23 -8.14
N VAL A 80 11.90 -8.13 -7.42
CA VAL A 80 12.13 -7.05 -6.46
C VAL A 80 11.96 -5.70 -7.17
N ILE A 81 11.22 -4.80 -6.55
CA ILE A 81 11.03 -3.43 -7.05
C ILE A 81 11.83 -2.50 -6.12
N PRO A 82 12.81 -1.77 -6.66
CA PRO A 82 13.58 -0.82 -5.90
C PRO A 82 12.72 0.34 -5.41
N TRP A 83 13.28 1.23 -4.60
CA TRP A 83 12.62 2.46 -4.23
C TRP A 83 12.14 3.20 -5.47
N THR A 84 10.83 3.37 -5.55
CA THR A 84 10.17 4.07 -6.64
C THR A 84 9.42 5.26 -6.05
N ILE A 85 9.67 6.43 -6.61
CA ILE A 85 9.01 7.67 -6.27
C ILE A 85 8.14 8.06 -7.45
N MET A 86 6.86 8.24 -7.22
CA MET A 86 5.92 8.68 -8.23
C MET A 86 5.35 10.04 -7.84
N ILE A 87 5.60 11.04 -8.66
CA ILE A 87 5.07 12.40 -8.51
C ILE A 87 4.03 12.61 -9.62
N ASN A 88 2.85 13.13 -9.24
CA ASN A 88 1.71 13.29 -10.13
C ASN A 88 1.35 12.01 -10.91
N PRO A 89 1.24 10.86 -10.23
CA PRO A 89 0.95 9.62 -10.92
C PRO A 89 -0.47 9.60 -11.49
N GLU A 90 -0.58 8.92 -12.63
CA GLU A 90 -1.82 8.56 -13.31
C GLU A 90 -1.80 7.07 -13.62
N ILE A 91 -2.95 6.42 -13.55
CA ILE A 91 -3.10 5.02 -13.93
C ILE A 91 -4.25 4.85 -14.93
N LYS A 92 -4.07 3.90 -15.83
CA LYS A 92 -5.10 3.48 -16.79
C LYS A 92 -5.19 1.96 -16.79
N PRO A 93 -6.36 1.35 -16.54
CA PRO A 93 -6.54 -0.08 -16.72
C PRO A 93 -6.27 -0.49 -18.18
N LEU A 94 -5.50 -1.57 -18.37
CA LEU A 94 -5.23 -2.11 -19.71
C LEU A 94 -6.34 -3.03 -20.21
N ASN A 95 -7.11 -3.60 -19.26
CA ASN A 95 -8.28 -4.41 -19.56
C ASN A 95 -9.29 -4.31 -18.41
N LYS A 96 -10.44 -5.01 -18.54
CA LYS A 96 -11.51 -5.00 -17.52
C LYS A 96 -11.32 -6.08 -16.44
N GLU A 97 -10.31 -6.95 -16.59
CA GLU A 97 -10.05 -8.04 -15.64
C GLU A 97 -9.65 -7.49 -14.26
N LYS A 98 -10.32 -8.01 -13.22
CA LYS A 98 -10.03 -7.67 -11.83
C LYS A 98 -9.71 -8.95 -11.05
N ILE A 99 -8.77 -8.81 -10.12
CA ILE A 99 -8.42 -9.84 -9.15
C ILE A 99 -8.72 -9.32 -7.76
N LEU A 100 -9.15 -10.18 -6.87
CA LEU A 100 -9.36 -9.87 -5.47
C LEU A 100 -8.06 -10.01 -4.69
N PHE A 101 -7.62 -8.92 -4.05
CA PHE A 101 -6.43 -8.90 -3.20
C PHE A 101 -6.81 -8.63 -1.75
N TRP A 102 -6.14 -9.29 -0.83
CA TRP A 102 -6.17 -8.93 0.58
C TRP A 102 -5.29 -7.71 0.81
N GLU A 103 -5.89 -6.65 1.34
CA GLU A 103 -5.22 -5.39 1.59
C GLU A 103 -5.24 -5.02 3.06
N ARG A 104 -4.19 -4.32 3.45
CA ARG A 104 -4.04 -3.62 4.73
C ARG A 104 -3.53 -2.22 4.45
N CYS A 105 -3.76 -1.31 5.37
CA CYS A 105 -3.34 0.07 5.24
C CYS A 105 -2.75 0.59 6.55
N LEU A 106 -1.66 1.33 6.47
CA LEU A 106 -1.06 1.99 7.65
C LEU A 106 -2.02 2.99 8.31
N SER A 107 -2.92 3.58 7.53
CA SER A 107 -3.98 4.46 8.03
C SER A 107 -5.20 3.72 8.60
N ILE A 108 -5.24 2.39 8.49
CA ILE A 108 -6.30 1.52 9.03
C ILE A 108 -5.62 0.35 9.76
N PRO A 109 -4.93 0.63 10.87
CA PRO A 109 -4.15 -0.38 11.57
C PRO A 109 -5.04 -1.49 12.13
N GLY A 110 -4.53 -2.71 12.09
CA GLY A 110 -5.20 -3.88 12.67
C GLY A 110 -6.30 -4.49 11.80
N LEU A 111 -6.68 -3.88 10.68
CA LEU A 111 -7.74 -4.36 9.80
C LEU A 111 -7.20 -4.80 8.44
N HIS A 112 -7.89 -5.76 7.84
CA HIS A 112 -7.67 -6.22 6.48
C HIS A 112 -8.99 -6.39 5.74
N GLY A 113 -8.93 -6.37 4.40
CA GLY A 113 -10.11 -6.57 3.58
C GLY A 113 -9.77 -7.04 2.17
N LYS A 114 -10.72 -7.72 1.52
CA LYS A 114 -10.58 -8.24 0.17
C LYS A 114 -11.10 -7.23 -0.86
N VAL A 115 -10.22 -6.76 -1.73
CA VAL A 115 -10.48 -5.61 -2.61
C VAL A 115 -10.31 -6.00 -4.07
N PRO A 116 -11.27 -5.68 -4.97
CA PRO A 116 -11.11 -5.89 -6.40
C PRO A 116 -10.17 -4.84 -7.00
N ARG A 117 -9.09 -5.30 -7.63
CA ARG A 117 -8.12 -4.46 -8.33
C ARG A 117 -7.99 -4.88 -9.79
N TYR A 118 -7.77 -3.93 -10.68
CA TYR A 118 -7.42 -4.25 -12.05
C TYR A 118 -6.13 -5.07 -12.07
N LYS A 119 -6.13 -6.16 -12.82
CA LYS A 119 -4.99 -7.08 -12.91
C LYS A 119 -3.79 -6.43 -13.57
N GLU A 120 -4.04 -5.58 -14.57
CA GLU A 120 -3.02 -4.90 -15.35
C GLU A 120 -3.35 -3.43 -15.54
N ILE A 121 -2.37 -2.58 -15.31
CA ILE A 121 -2.49 -1.12 -15.45
C ILE A 121 -1.28 -0.56 -16.20
N LEU A 122 -1.52 0.49 -16.96
CA LEU A 122 -0.48 1.40 -17.42
C LEU A 122 -0.32 2.48 -16.34
N VAL A 123 0.92 2.76 -15.97
CA VAL A 123 1.26 3.76 -14.95
C VAL A 123 2.12 4.83 -15.61
N ARG A 124 1.78 6.10 -15.41
CA ARG A 124 2.54 7.25 -15.88
C ARG A 124 2.75 8.22 -14.73
N TYR A 125 3.98 8.70 -14.53
CA TYR A 125 4.32 9.62 -13.44
C TYR A 125 5.58 10.43 -13.78
N GLN A 126 5.89 11.42 -12.95
CA GLN A 126 7.17 12.14 -12.96
C GLN A 126 8.09 11.60 -11.87
N ASN A 127 9.37 11.39 -12.20
CA ASN A 127 10.40 11.15 -11.19
C ASN A 127 10.88 12.48 -10.58
N LEU A 128 11.86 12.44 -9.67
CA LEU A 128 12.43 13.65 -9.03
C LEU A 128 13.10 14.59 -10.03
N GLU A 129 13.67 14.05 -11.11
CA GLU A 129 14.30 14.79 -12.20
C GLU A 129 13.27 15.37 -13.20
N LYS A 130 11.96 15.29 -12.87
CA LYS A 130 10.82 15.71 -13.69
C LYS A 130 10.65 14.94 -15.01
N GLN A 131 11.40 13.87 -15.20
CA GLN A 131 11.25 13.01 -16.36
C GLN A 131 9.95 12.22 -16.26
N ILE A 132 9.27 12.06 -17.37
CA ILE A 132 8.07 11.23 -17.46
C ILE A 132 8.51 9.76 -17.58
N VAL A 133 8.00 8.95 -16.67
CA VAL A 133 8.20 7.50 -16.66
C VAL A 133 6.86 6.84 -16.94
N GLU A 134 6.86 5.88 -17.85
CA GLU A 134 5.68 5.08 -18.16
C GLU A 134 6.05 3.60 -18.17
N HIS A 135 5.23 2.77 -17.52
CA HIS A 135 5.40 1.33 -17.53
C HIS A 135 4.09 0.59 -17.26
N LYS A 136 4.07 -0.70 -17.60
CA LYS A 136 2.97 -1.60 -17.24
C LYS A 136 3.26 -2.24 -15.89
N ALA A 137 2.24 -2.33 -15.05
CA ALA A 137 2.27 -3.07 -13.80
C ALA A 137 1.16 -4.13 -13.80
N SER A 138 1.43 -5.27 -13.18
CA SER A 138 0.48 -6.38 -13.13
C SER A 138 0.42 -7.03 -11.75
N SER A 139 -0.69 -7.72 -11.48
CA SER A 139 -0.89 -8.55 -10.29
C SER A 139 -0.68 -7.75 -8.99
N THR A 140 0.11 -8.25 -8.05
CA THR A 140 0.40 -7.62 -6.74
C THR A 140 1.00 -6.22 -6.88
N TRP A 141 1.87 -6.02 -7.88
CA TRP A 141 2.44 -4.69 -8.15
C TRP A 141 1.38 -3.70 -8.59
N ALA A 142 0.48 -4.10 -9.49
CA ALA A 142 -0.65 -3.27 -9.90
C ALA A 142 -1.60 -2.98 -8.73
N ALA A 143 -1.85 -3.95 -7.86
CA ALA A 143 -2.68 -3.77 -6.67
C ALA A 143 -2.07 -2.76 -5.69
N LEU A 144 -0.76 -2.86 -5.41
CA LEU A 144 -0.03 -1.91 -4.55
C LEU A 144 -0.16 -0.48 -5.09
N ILE A 145 0.11 -0.27 -6.38
CA ILE A 145 0.01 1.07 -6.99
C ILE A 145 -1.43 1.60 -6.89
N GLN A 146 -2.43 0.79 -7.18
CA GLN A 146 -3.84 1.20 -7.09
C GLN A 146 -4.24 1.56 -5.65
N HIS A 147 -3.71 0.87 -4.65
CA HIS A 147 -3.92 1.21 -3.24
C HIS A 147 -3.38 2.60 -2.91
N GLU A 148 -2.14 2.88 -3.29
CA GLU A 148 -1.52 4.19 -3.05
C GLU A 148 -2.19 5.30 -3.86
N MET A 149 -2.64 5.00 -5.09
CA MET A 149 -3.43 5.93 -5.91
C MET A 149 -4.75 6.31 -5.25
N ASP A 150 -5.41 5.35 -4.60
CA ASP A 150 -6.66 5.63 -3.86
C ASP A 150 -6.45 6.69 -2.78
N HIS A 151 -5.33 6.67 -2.05
CA HIS A 151 -4.99 7.72 -1.09
C HIS A 151 -4.89 9.11 -1.73
N LEU A 152 -4.40 9.19 -2.97
CA LEU A 152 -4.33 10.46 -3.70
C LEU A 152 -5.69 10.95 -4.18
N GLU A 153 -6.66 10.07 -4.31
CA GLU A 153 -8.05 10.38 -4.67
C GLU A 153 -8.98 10.52 -3.44
N GLY A 154 -8.43 10.47 -2.22
CA GLY A 154 -9.20 10.55 -0.98
C GLY A 154 -10.04 9.31 -0.69
N VAL A 155 -9.61 8.16 -1.17
CA VAL A 155 -10.29 6.86 -1.04
C VAL A 155 -9.45 5.94 -0.16
N LEU A 156 -10.11 5.19 0.71
CA LEU A 156 -9.51 4.12 1.51
C LEU A 156 -10.02 2.77 1.02
N TYR A 157 -9.19 1.72 1.16
CA TYR A 157 -9.50 0.40 0.58
C TYR A 157 -10.87 -0.18 1.00
N PRO A 158 -11.42 0.06 2.22
CA PRO A 158 -12.75 -0.43 2.55
C PRO A 158 -13.86 0.13 1.65
N MET A 159 -13.66 1.34 1.09
CA MET A 159 -14.61 1.95 0.15
C MET A 159 -14.62 1.26 -1.23
N ARG A 160 -13.61 0.45 -1.53
CA ARG A 160 -13.52 -0.34 -2.77
C ARG A 160 -14.05 -1.76 -2.61
N MET A 161 -14.26 -2.22 -1.39
CA MET A 161 -14.76 -3.55 -1.11
C MET A 161 -16.19 -3.73 -1.65
N LYS A 162 -16.47 -4.92 -2.15
CA LYS A 162 -17.82 -5.33 -2.58
C LYS A 162 -18.48 -6.27 -1.58
N ASP A 163 -17.67 -7.06 -0.90
CA ASP A 163 -18.10 -8.05 0.08
C ASP A 163 -17.49 -7.72 1.45
N HIS A 164 -18.30 -7.15 2.33
CA HIS A 164 -17.87 -6.76 3.67
C HIS A 164 -17.74 -7.96 4.63
N SER A 165 -18.24 -9.15 4.27
CA SER A 165 -17.95 -10.37 5.02
C SER A 165 -16.45 -10.74 4.99
N LYS A 166 -15.70 -10.16 4.07
CA LYS A 166 -14.24 -10.29 3.91
C LYS A 166 -13.47 -9.10 4.53
N PHE A 167 -14.05 -8.47 5.55
CA PHE A 167 -13.42 -7.38 6.31
C PHE A 167 -13.32 -7.76 7.78
N GLY A 168 -12.14 -7.66 8.38
CA GLY A 168 -11.94 -8.07 9.77
C GLY A 168 -10.61 -7.62 10.34
N TYR A 169 -10.42 -7.94 11.61
CA TYR A 169 -9.17 -7.70 12.31
C TYR A 169 -8.10 -8.73 11.91
N ASN A 170 -6.83 -8.29 11.88
CA ASN A 170 -5.68 -9.13 11.51
C ASN A 170 -5.43 -10.27 12.53
N ASP A 171 -5.86 -10.10 13.75
CA ASP A 171 -5.66 -11.01 14.88
C ASP A 171 -6.86 -11.94 15.13
N THR A 172 -7.93 -11.81 14.35
CA THR A 172 -9.05 -12.75 14.45
C THR A 172 -8.69 -14.05 13.74
N PRO A 173 -8.69 -15.18 14.47
CA PRO A 173 -8.58 -16.50 13.87
C PRO A 173 -9.91 -16.82 13.20
N GLY A 174 -10.09 -16.44 11.96
CA GLY A 174 -11.31 -16.73 11.23
C GLY A 174 -11.00 -17.31 9.87
N ASP A 175 -12.04 -17.76 9.20
CA ASP A 175 -11.97 -18.26 7.83
C ASP A 175 -11.36 -17.26 6.85
N ILE A 176 -11.48 -15.97 7.16
CA ILE A 176 -10.91 -14.88 6.36
C ILE A 176 -9.38 -14.96 6.28
N ALA A 177 -8.72 -15.13 7.44
CA ALA A 177 -7.27 -15.26 7.49
C ALA A 177 -6.80 -16.59 6.90
N LEU A 178 -7.54 -17.66 7.14
CA LEU A 178 -7.27 -19.00 6.58
C LEU A 178 -7.49 -19.02 5.07
N GLU A 179 -8.54 -18.38 4.56
CA GLU A 179 -8.77 -18.25 3.12
C GLU A 179 -7.65 -17.44 2.45
N ALA A 180 -7.25 -16.33 3.06
CA ALA A 180 -6.11 -15.54 2.60
C ALA A 180 -4.84 -16.39 2.55
N PHE A 181 -4.61 -17.22 3.57
CA PHE A 181 -3.46 -18.11 3.64
C PHE A 181 -3.47 -19.22 2.59
N LYS A 182 -4.61 -19.85 2.36
CA LYS A 182 -4.74 -21.01 1.47
C LYS A 182 -4.76 -20.63 0.00
N ASN A 183 -5.39 -19.52 -0.35
CA ASN A 183 -5.75 -19.20 -1.73
C ASN A 183 -4.97 -18.05 -2.34
N ASN A 184 -4.08 -17.38 -1.60
CA ASN A 184 -3.46 -16.16 -2.10
C ASN A 184 -1.93 -16.18 -1.94
N THR A 185 -1.26 -16.42 -3.05
CA THR A 185 0.20 -16.32 -3.18
C THR A 185 0.74 -14.89 -3.05
N SER A 186 -0.12 -13.90 -2.94
CA SER A 186 0.21 -12.47 -2.80
C SER A 186 0.04 -11.92 -1.38
N ILE A 187 -0.13 -12.80 -0.38
CA ILE A 187 -0.25 -12.37 1.01
C ILE A 187 1.06 -11.78 1.51
N ASP A 188 0.96 -10.60 2.12
CA ASP A 188 2.07 -9.98 2.84
C ASP A 188 2.63 -10.95 3.90
N PRO A 189 3.95 -11.26 3.88
CA PRO A 189 4.58 -12.15 4.85
C PRO A 189 4.36 -11.75 6.31
N LEU A 190 4.21 -10.45 6.61
CA LEU A 190 3.85 -9.97 7.94
C LEU A 190 2.44 -10.39 8.36
N PHE A 191 1.51 -10.44 7.41
CA PHE A 191 0.17 -10.96 7.68
C PHE A 191 0.21 -12.44 8.01
N LEU A 192 1.01 -13.21 7.28
CA LEU A 192 1.22 -14.64 7.55
C LEU A 192 1.82 -14.88 8.94
N ASP A 193 2.77 -14.06 9.36
CA ASP A 193 3.41 -14.16 10.67
C ASP A 193 2.44 -13.81 11.80
N LEU A 194 1.61 -12.78 11.61
CA LEU A 194 0.53 -12.42 12.54
C LEU A 194 -0.52 -13.52 12.67
N VAL A 195 -0.94 -14.13 11.56
CA VAL A 195 -1.89 -15.25 11.56
C VAL A 195 -1.33 -16.46 12.30
N LYS A 196 -0.03 -16.77 12.12
CA LYS A 196 0.64 -17.89 12.83
C LYS A 196 0.78 -17.65 14.32
N LYS A 197 0.96 -16.40 14.75
CA LYS A 197 1.11 -15.99 16.15
C LYS A 197 -0.23 -15.79 16.87
N CYS A 198 -1.34 -15.75 16.12
CA CYS A 198 -2.66 -15.62 16.72
C CYS A 198 -2.99 -16.86 17.55
N PRO A 199 -3.37 -16.73 18.84
CA PRO A 199 -3.78 -17.86 19.63
C PRO A 199 -4.99 -18.52 18.95
N LYS A 200 -4.92 -19.83 18.74
CA LYS A 200 -6.05 -20.63 18.31
C LYS A 200 -7.06 -20.58 19.44
N ASN A 201 -8.05 -19.70 19.37
CA ASN A 201 -9.19 -19.80 20.26
C ASN A 201 -9.80 -21.18 20.05
N LYS A 202 -9.69 -22.02 21.05
CA LYS A 202 -10.53 -23.20 21.18
C LYS A 202 -11.94 -22.65 21.35
N LEU A 203 -12.67 -22.49 20.26
CA LEU A 203 -14.12 -22.46 20.34
C LEU A 203 -14.51 -23.81 20.87
N THR A 204 -14.67 -23.90 22.18
CA THR A 204 -15.42 -24.99 22.80
C THR A 204 -16.84 -24.82 22.30
N THR A 205 -17.28 -25.83 21.54
CA THR A 205 -18.67 -26.10 21.17
C THR A 205 -19.60 -25.95 22.36
#